data_1d59211505bce99cfe0aedf521a3d6b4
#
_entry.id   1d59211505bce99cfe0aedf521a3d6b4
#
_cell.length_a   1.000
_cell.length_b   1.000
_cell.length_c   1.000
_cell.angle_alpha   90.00
_cell.angle_beta   90.00
_cell.angle_gamma   90.00
#
_symmetry.space_group_name_H-M   'P 1'
#
loop_
_entity.id
_entity.type
_entity.pdbx_description
1 polymer ?
#
loop_
_entity_poly.entity_id
_entity_poly.type
_entity_poly.pdbx_seq_one_letter_code
_entity_poly.pdbx_strand_id
1 'polypeptide(L)' 'MKLQINGEDHVLADPVPPISFSLVTLIESLNMKPDRVAVELNHAIVPRDRWSQTLLKDGDRLEIVHFVGGGRE' A
#
# COMPACT_ATOMS: atom_id res chain seq x y z
N MET A 1 1.34 7.97 -12.05
CA MET A 1 1.12 8.23 -10.61
C MET A 1 2.40 7.99 -9.85
N LYS A 2 2.75 8.91 -8.99
CA LYS A 2 3.97 8.81 -8.21
C LYS A 2 3.62 8.61 -6.75
N LEU A 3 4.18 7.57 -6.14
CA LEU A 3 4.00 7.27 -4.74
C LEU A 3 5.37 7.22 -4.07
N GLN A 4 5.42 7.55 -2.79
CA GLN A 4 6.63 7.32 -2.00
C GLN A 4 6.38 6.15 -1.08
N ILE A 5 7.18 5.11 -1.21
CA ILE A 5 7.01 3.89 -0.43
C ILE A 5 8.30 3.65 0.33
N ASN A 6 8.20 3.67 1.66
CA ASN A 6 9.35 3.47 2.55
C ASN A 6 10.51 4.40 2.18
N GLY A 7 10.17 5.66 1.88
CA GLY A 7 11.16 6.67 1.56
C GLY A 7 11.65 6.68 0.13
N GLU A 8 11.17 5.78 -0.72
CA GLU A 8 11.60 5.69 -2.11
C GLU A 8 10.47 6.07 -3.05
N ASP A 9 10.81 6.82 -4.10
CA ASP A 9 9.83 7.20 -5.11
C ASP A 9 9.55 6.02 -6.05
N HIS A 10 8.28 5.77 -6.29
CA HIS A 10 7.82 4.76 -7.23
C HIS A 10 6.91 5.43 -8.24
N VAL A 11 7.25 5.31 -9.52
CA VAL A 11 6.45 5.87 -10.60
C VAL A 11 5.68 4.74 -11.24
N LEU A 12 4.36 4.87 -11.22
CA LEU A 12 3.45 3.85 -11.74
C LEU A 12 2.63 4.47 -12.86
N ALA A 13 2.11 3.62 -13.75
CA ALA A 13 1.16 4.07 -14.75
C ALA A 13 -0.08 4.63 -14.06
N ASP A 14 -0.66 5.68 -14.64
CA ASP A 14 -1.89 6.21 -14.08
C ASP A 14 -3.01 5.19 -14.22
N PRO A 15 -3.81 4.99 -13.16
CA PRO A 15 -4.88 4.01 -13.23
C PRO A 15 -6.02 4.47 -14.15
N VAL A 16 -6.65 3.51 -14.82
CA VAL A 16 -7.78 3.79 -15.70
C VAL A 16 -8.88 2.77 -15.36
N PRO A 17 -9.98 3.21 -14.78
CA PRO A 17 -10.27 4.60 -14.37
C PRO A 17 -9.46 5.02 -13.15
N PRO A 18 -9.35 6.31 -12.89
CA PRO A 18 -8.55 6.78 -11.75
C PRO A 18 -8.95 6.21 -10.40
N ILE A 19 -10.20 5.84 -10.24
CA ILE A 19 -10.70 5.28 -8.99
C ILE A 19 -10.41 3.79 -8.85
N SER A 20 -9.66 3.19 -9.77
CA SER A 20 -9.45 1.73 -9.76
C SER A 20 -8.25 1.30 -8.92
N PHE A 21 -7.44 2.23 -8.43
CA PHE A 21 -6.20 1.86 -7.76
C PHE A 21 -6.33 2.01 -6.25
N SER A 22 -6.65 0.90 -5.60
CA SER A 22 -6.78 0.86 -4.15
C SER A 22 -5.47 0.42 -3.51
N LEU A 23 -5.39 0.60 -2.19
CA LEU A 23 -4.22 0.15 -1.43
C LEU A 23 -4.01 -1.35 -1.56
N VAL A 24 -5.09 -2.14 -1.57
CA VAL A 24 -4.94 -3.59 -1.72
C VAL A 24 -4.34 -3.93 -3.09
N THR A 25 -4.71 -3.18 -4.13
CA THR A 25 -4.14 -3.39 -5.46
C THR A 25 -2.64 -3.12 -5.46
N LEU A 26 -2.22 -2.05 -4.78
CA LEU A 26 -0.79 -1.76 -4.66
C LEU A 26 -0.05 -2.89 -3.97
N ILE A 27 -0.56 -3.36 -2.84
CA ILE A 27 0.11 -4.42 -2.08
C ILE A 27 0.25 -5.67 -2.93
N GLU A 28 -0.79 -6.01 -3.68
CA GLU A 28 -0.73 -7.17 -4.58
C GLU A 28 0.28 -6.96 -5.70
N SER A 29 0.35 -5.76 -6.25
CA SER A 29 1.28 -5.48 -7.34
C SER A 29 2.74 -5.54 -6.88
N LEU A 30 2.99 -5.34 -5.59
CA LEU A 30 4.33 -5.46 -5.02
C LEU A 30 4.65 -6.88 -4.60
N ASN A 31 3.77 -7.82 -4.89
CA ASN A 31 3.93 -9.24 -4.53
C ASN A 31 4.05 -9.43 -3.03
N MET A 32 3.42 -8.56 -2.26
CA MET A 32 3.36 -8.69 -0.81
C MET A 32 2.07 -9.37 -0.41
N LYS A 33 2.13 -10.13 0.67
CA LYS A 33 0.94 -10.80 1.19
C LYS A 33 0.23 -9.89 2.18
N PRO A 34 -1.05 -9.61 1.98
CA PRO A 34 -1.77 -8.67 2.85
C PRO A 34 -1.72 -9.03 4.33
N ASP A 35 -1.70 -10.33 4.65
CA ASP A 35 -1.68 -10.76 6.04
C ASP A 35 -0.30 -10.70 6.66
N ARG A 36 0.71 -10.24 5.92
CA ARG A 36 2.08 -10.19 6.40
C ARG A 36 2.63 -8.79 6.52
N VAL A 37 1.81 -7.77 6.25
CA VAL A 37 2.29 -6.39 6.25
C VAL A 37 1.31 -5.50 6.99
N ALA A 38 1.85 -4.42 7.55
CA ALA A 38 1.08 -3.31 8.08
C ALA A 38 1.39 -2.08 7.25
N VAL A 39 0.42 -1.22 7.06
CA VAL A 39 0.56 -0.06 6.18
C VAL A 39 0.13 1.21 6.88
N GLU A 40 0.99 2.23 6.78
CA GLU A 40 0.61 3.62 7.07
C GLU A 40 0.50 4.36 5.76
N LEU A 41 -0.56 5.13 5.65
CA LEU A 41 -0.77 6.01 4.50
C LEU A 41 -0.82 7.44 5.01
N ASN A 42 0.14 8.25 4.55
CA ASN A 42 0.24 9.65 4.98
C ASN A 42 0.22 9.77 6.51
N HIS A 43 1.01 8.91 7.16
CA HIS A 43 1.20 8.87 8.61
C HIS A 43 0.01 8.33 9.41
N ALA A 44 -0.96 7.73 8.74
CA ALA A 44 -2.10 7.13 9.43
C ALA A 44 -2.16 5.64 9.11
N ILE A 45 -2.29 4.81 10.14
CA ILE A 45 -2.43 3.38 9.95
C ILE A 45 -3.75 3.08 9.26
N VAL A 46 -3.70 2.24 8.22
CA VAL A 46 -4.90 1.81 7.51
C VAL A 46 -5.15 0.35 7.87
N PRO A 47 -6.24 0.05 8.58
CA PRO A 47 -6.58 -1.34 8.87
C PRO A 47 -6.79 -2.14 7.58
N ARG A 48 -6.42 -3.41 7.62
CA ARG A 48 -6.46 -4.23 6.41
C ARG A 48 -7.86 -4.30 5.79
N ASP A 49 -8.89 -4.31 6.62
CA ASP A 49 -10.27 -4.38 6.12
C ASP A 49 -10.71 -3.10 5.40
N ARG A 50 -9.88 -2.06 5.41
CA ARG A 50 -10.17 -0.82 4.69
C ARG A 50 -9.35 -0.68 3.41
N TRP A 51 -8.42 -1.58 3.16
CA TRP A 51 -7.49 -1.42 2.03
C TRP A 51 -8.21 -1.40 0.68
N SER A 52 -9.24 -2.22 0.53
CA SER A 52 -9.96 -2.27 -0.75
C SER A 52 -10.76 -1.00 -1.02
N GLN A 53 -11.03 -0.22 0.02
CA GLN A 53 -11.78 1.03 -0.09
C GLN A 53 -10.88 2.25 -0.02
N THR A 54 -9.59 2.06 0.19
CA THR A 54 -8.64 3.16 0.32
C THR A 54 -8.01 3.39 -1.04
N LEU A 55 -8.44 4.45 -1.71
CA LEU A 55 -7.92 4.79 -3.03
C LEU A 55 -6.64 5.60 -2.89
N LEU A 56 -5.66 5.26 -3.69
CA LEU A 56 -4.38 5.96 -3.70
C LEU A 56 -4.40 7.05 -4.76
N LYS A 57 -3.62 8.09 -4.51
CA LYS A 57 -3.52 9.20 -5.44
C LYS A 57 -2.08 9.66 -5.53
N ASP A 58 -1.80 10.45 -6.54
CA ASP A 58 -0.47 10.97 -6.78
C ASP A 58 0.02 11.73 -5.56
N GLY A 59 1.26 11.45 -5.18
CA GLY A 59 1.88 12.10 -4.03
C GLY A 59 1.67 11.42 -2.70
N ASP A 60 0.89 10.33 -2.65
CA ASP A 60 0.69 9.62 -1.39
C ASP A 60 1.99 9.02 -0.89
N ARG A 61 2.13 9.00 0.43
CA ARG A 61 3.28 8.41 1.12
C ARG A 61 2.84 7.19 1.91
N LEU A 62 3.58 6.10 1.72
CA LEU A 62 3.26 4.85 2.39
C LEU A 62 4.48 4.34 3.15
N GLU A 63 4.22 3.79 4.34
CA GLU A 63 5.20 3.01 5.07
C GLU A 63 4.63 1.61 5.18
N ILE A 64 5.36 0.64 4.65
CA ILE A 64 4.93 -0.75 4.66
C ILE A 64 5.92 -1.55 5.48
N VAL A 65 5.42 -2.19 6.53
CA VAL A 65 6.25 -2.97 7.43
C VAL A 65 5.88 -4.44 7.28
N HIS A 66 6.88 -5.26 7.01
CA HIS A 66 6.72 -6.71 6.95
C HIS A 66 6.82 -7.29 8.34
N PHE A 67 5.90 -8.16 8.68
CA PHE A 67 6.05 -8.96 9.88
C PHE A 67 7.01 -10.10 9.57
N VAL A 68 8.02 -10.24 10.40
CA VAL A 68 8.92 -11.37 10.29
C VAL A 68 8.20 -12.59 10.80
N GLY A 69 8.14 -13.55 9.99
CA GLY A 69 7.39 -14.70 10.16
C GLY A 69 7.14 -15.21 11.47
N GLY A 70 6.74 -15.69 11.85
CA GLY A 70 6.56 -16.04 12.78
C GLY A 70 6.15 -16.19 13.76
N GLY A 71 6.32 -16.04 13.86
CA GLY A 71 6.03 -16.00 14.65
C GLY A 71 5.50 -16.35 15.38
N ARG A 72 5.66 -16.56 15.34
CA ARG A 72 5.27 -16.78 16.12
C ARG A 72 4.88 -17.18 16.58
N GLU A 73 4.99 -17.47 16.50
CA GLU A 73 4.62 -17.82 17.08
C GLU A 73 4.48 -18.04 17.30
#